data_de27ac439add6476fa6a854e48429b4b
#
_entry.id   de27ac439add6476fa6a854e48429b4b
#
_cell.length_a   1.000
_cell.length_b   1.000
_cell.length_c   1.000
_cell.angle_alpha   90.00
_cell.angle_beta   90.00
_cell.angle_gamma   90.00
#
_symmetry.space_group_name_H-M   'P 1'
#
loop_
_entity.id
_entity.type
_entity.pdbx_description
1 polymer ?
#
loop_
_entity_poly.entity_id
_entity_poly.type
_entity_poly.pdbx_seq_one_letter_code
_entity_poly.pdbx_strand_id
1 'polypeptide(L)'
;MKLRKRIVPAALALSVLSAGLVTFSEPLNADAAGQKVVAAANNEQVARITKVKPINTMTLQVTFTQPLAAADIDPNNLEAIKKDFNFNGNLEIVNVPRLMTNSTSTYIVPVTFQEDDFIYRLSYKEQRNRVFEGTDEKVLVRNVAQVTDDTFTLESFQEDGVVDYANIIEAYRGGRGDLAFSIDRQNRDASGKRFDVISSLRDRYVTVKTSDGEEFVANYVPFTQAADGKQAPQFRLPAGQTLKQGVTYRVYSQWAEIDEKSFVANKKAPFTLQSANAIDSQSFELQLTNDPQSDLLAGRSVELRGNDGSTLQAQYRYSSRKGAVGIFDIANGGTLKAGVSYTVMPLNNWATATNVVLQGK
;
A
#
# COMPACT_ATOMS: atom_id res chain seq x y z
N MET A 1 -55.20 7.15 -0.93
CA MET A 1 -54.81 6.91 0.48
C MET A 1 -53.31 7.11 0.57
N LYS A 2 -52.87 8.30 1.05
CA LYS A 2 -51.44 8.70 1.08
C LYS A 2 -50.85 8.40 2.47
N LEU A 3 -49.88 7.49 2.57
CA LEU A 3 -49.09 7.32 3.81
C LEU A 3 -47.82 8.19 3.74
N ARG A 4 -47.77 9.14 4.65
CA ARG A 4 -46.55 9.95 4.91
C ARG A 4 -45.62 9.18 5.84
N LYS A 5 -44.35 8.94 5.41
CA LYS A 5 -43.27 8.49 6.30
C LYS A 5 -42.62 9.70 6.97
N ARG A 6 -42.58 9.67 8.29
CA ARG A 6 -41.90 10.66 9.14
C ARG A 6 -40.41 10.32 9.19
N ILE A 7 -39.57 11.32 8.94
CA ILE A 7 -38.13 11.30 9.12
C ILE A 7 -37.87 11.81 10.55
N VAL A 8 -37.10 11.03 11.34
CA VAL A 8 -36.60 11.44 12.66
C VAL A 8 -35.08 11.67 12.50
N PRO A 9 -34.57 12.84 12.88
CA PRO A 9 -33.11 13.05 12.88
C PRO A 9 -32.51 12.53 14.19
N ALA A 10 -31.48 11.69 14.09
CA ALA A 10 -30.66 11.27 15.23
C ALA A 10 -29.54 12.29 15.44
N ALA A 11 -29.49 12.86 16.62
CA ALA A 11 -28.43 13.76 17.06
C ALA A 11 -27.21 12.94 17.52
N LEU A 12 -26.03 13.24 16.97
CA LEU A 12 -24.75 12.73 17.47
C LEU A 12 -24.28 13.58 18.65
N ALA A 13 -24.10 12.97 19.80
CA ALA A 13 -23.42 13.56 20.93
C ALA A 13 -21.94 13.18 20.91
N LEU A 14 -21.05 14.16 20.76
CA LEU A 14 -19.62 14.03 21.00
C LEU A 14 -19.33 14.07 22.49
N SER A 15 -18.75 13.01 23.07
CA SER A 15 -18.18 13.04 24.42
C SER A 15 -16.65 13.09 24.34
N VAL A 16 -16.09 14.22 24.75
CA VAL A 16 -14.67 14.42 24.98
C VAL A 16 -14.33 13.87 26.37
N LEU A 17 -13.44 12.89 26.44
CA LEU A 17 -12.86 12.41 27.69
C LEU A 17 -11.47 13.02 27.85
N SER A 18 -11.37 13.95 28.81
CA SER A 18 -10.11 14.51 29.32
C SER A 18 -9.49 13.54 30.32
N ALA A 19 -8.22 13.15 30.10
CA ALA A 19 -7.45 12.39 31.05
C ALA A 19 -6.90 13.32 32.15
N GLY A 20 -7.34 13.13 33.38
CA GLY A 20 -6.77 13.78 34.56
C GLY A 20 -5.70 12.89 35.18
N LEU A 21 -4.52 13.46 35.38
CA LEU A 21 -3.47 12.92 36.27
C LEU A 21 -3.91 13.04 37.72
N VAL A 22 -3.91 11.93 38.44
CA VAL A 22 -3.99 11.94 39.92
C VAL A 22 -2.75 11.26 40.46
N THR A 23 -1.93 12.06 41.14
CA THR A 23 -0.81 11.63 41.99
C THR A 23 -1.35 11.26 43.36
N PHE A 24 -1.06 10.06 43.85
CA PHE A 24 -1.21 9.73 45.25
C PHE A 24 0.14 9.33 45.86
N SER A 25 0.48 10.06 46.93
CA SER A 25 1.58 9.84 47.85
C SER A 25 1.25 8.73 48.85
N GLU A 26 2.28 7.96 49.23
CA GLU A 26 2.26 6.88 50.21
C GLU A 26 1.84 7.30 51.63
N PRO A 27 1.48 6.30 52.48
CA PRO A 27 2.42 6.00 53.55
C PRO A 27 2.64 4.50 53.83
N LEU A 28 3.84 4.24 54.33
CA LEU A 28 4.39 3.00 54.87
C LEU A 28 3.58 2.44 56.06
N ASN A 29 3.39 1.10 56.10
CA ASN A 29 3.83 0.28 57.25
C ASN A 29 3.54 -1.21 57.06
N ALA A 30 4.60 -1.98 57.13
CA ALA A 30 4.96 -3.11 57.99
C ALA A 30 4.13 -4.42 57.96
N ASP A 31 4.91 -5.49 57.70
CA ASP A 31 4.81 -6.85 58.20
C ASP A 31 3.60 -7.73 57.82
N ALA A 32 3.85 -8.68 56.92
CA ALA A 32 3.61 -10.09 57.21
C ALA A 32 4.18 -11.01 56.09
N ALA A 33 5.03 -11.91 56.53
CA ALA A 33 5.28 -13.27 56.07
C ALA A 33 5.26 -13.59 54.54
N GLY A 34 6.43 -13.97 54.09
CA GLY A 34 6.79 -14.57 52.81
C GLY A 34 5.76 -15.43 52.12
N GLN A 35 5.18 -14.88 51.09
CA GLN A 35 4.81 -15.66 49.89
C GLN A 35 5.71 -15.18 48.74
N LYS A 36 6.67 -16.04 48.40
CA LYS A 36 7.40 -15.97 47.16
C LYS A 36 6.33 -16.08 46.02
N VAL A 37 5.86 -14.93 45.55
CA VAL A 37 5.18 -14.89 44.26
C VAL A 37 6.26 -15.27 43.27
N VAL A 38 6.28 -16.55 42.91
CA VAL A 38 6.95 -17.00 41.70
C VAL A 38 6.22 -16.28 40.57
N ALA A 39 6.82 -15.23 40.06
CA ALA A 39 6.40 -14.65 38.79
C ALA A 39 6.40 -15.81 37.82
N ALA A 40 5.19 -16.27 37.44
CA ALA A 40 5.04 -17.17 36.33
C ALA A 40 5.68 -16.42 35.16
N ALA A 41 6.86 -16.88 34.74
CA ALA A 41 7.42 -16.50 33.46
C ALA A 41 6.33 -16.81 32.45
N ASN A 42 5.71 -15.76 31.91
CA ASN A 42 4.90 -15.87 30.72
C ASN A 42 5.83 -16.42 29.64
N ASN A 43 5.94 -17.72 29.53
CA ASN A 43 6.43 -18.39 28.37
C ASN A 43 5.41 -18.10 27.26
N GLU A 44 5.47 -16.91 26.67
CA GLU A 44 4.80 -16.67 25.39
C GLU A 44 5.38 -17.68 24.41
N GLN A 45 4.67 -18.74 24.23
CA GLN A 45 5.09 -19.83 23.36
C GLN A 45 5.14 -19.26 21.95
N VAL A 46 6.33 -19.11 21.37
CA VAL A 46 6.52 -18.55 20.04
C VAL A 46 5.65 -19.31 19.04
N ALA A 47 4.89 -18.58 18.21
CA ALA A 47 4.05 -19.15 17.16
C ALA A 47 4.90 -20.04 16.22
N ARG A 48 4.42 -21.23 15.87
CA ARG A 48 5.12 -22.20 15.01
C ARG A 48 4.32 -22.46 13.75
N ILE A 49 5.00 -22.51 12.60
CA ILE A 49 4.37 -22.84 11.32
C ILE A 49 3.85 -24.28 11.36
N THR A 50 2.57 -24.46 11.06
CA THR A 50 1.94 -25.78 10.94
C THR A 50 1.72 -26.17 9.49
N LYS A 51 1.43 -25.19 8.62
CA LYS A 51 1.16 -25.44 7.20
C LYS A 51 1.62 -24.24 6.35
N VAL A 52 2.16 -24.52 5.18
CA VAL A 52 2.43 -23.57 4.11
C VAL A 52 1.72 -24.05 2.85
N LYS A 53 1.04 -23.14 2.14
CA LYS A 53 0.37 -23.40 0.86
C LYS A 53 0.66 -22.25 -0.08
N PRO A 54 1.29 -22.46 -1.24
CA PRO A 54 1.32 -21.49 -2.31
C PRO A 54 -0.10 -21.17 -2.81
N ILE A 55 -0.36 -19.91 -3.11
CA ILE A 55 -1.62 -19.45 -3.70
C ILE A 55 -1.40 -19.06 -5.15
N ASN A 56 -0.35 -18.27 -5.38
CA ASN A 56 0.15 -17.87 -6.68
C ASN A 56 1.63 -17.49 -6.55
N THR A 57 2.28 -17.13 -7.65
CA THR A 57 3.73 -16.87 -7.71
C THR A 57 4.24 -15.86 -6.67
N MET A 58 3.39 -14.96 -6.17
CA MET A 58 3.78 -13.89 -5.23
C MET A 58 3.15 -14.01 -3.84
N THR A 59 2.44 -15.10 -3.55
CA THR A 59 1.61 -15.21 -2.34
C THR A 59 1.69 -16.58 -1.72
N LEU A 60 1.97 -16.64 -0.41
CA LEU A 60 1.84 -17.83 0.40
C LEU A 60 0.68 -17.67 1.41
N GLN A 61 0.01 -18.77 1.72
CA GLN A 61 -0.84 -18.90 2.88
C GLN A 61 -0.12 -19.71 3.94
N VAL A 62 0.16 -19.09 5.10
CA VAL A 62 0.90 -19.71 6.20
C VAL A 62 0.01 -19.81 7.43
N THR A 63 -0.12 -21.02 7.98
CA THR A 63 -0.87 -21.27 9.22
C THR A 63 0.10 -21.53 10.36
N PHE A 64 -0.14 -20.87 11.48
CA PHE A 64 0.63 -21.01 12.72
C PHE A 64 -0.16 -21.75 13.80
N THR A 65 0.53 -22.18 14.87
CA THR A 65 -0.10 -22.79 16.06
C THR A 65 -0.95 -21.81 16.85
N GLN A 66 -0.68 -20.50 16.73
CA GLN A 66 -1.33 -19.40 17.43
C GLN A 66 -1.15 -18.09 16.63
N PRO A 67 -1.86 -17.00 16.96
CA PRO A 67 -1.66 -15.70 16.33
C PRO A 67 -0.21 -15.24 16.40
N LEU A 68 0.25 -14.53 15.37
CA LEU A 68 1.52 -13.81 15.41
C LEU A 68 1.42 -12.63 16.38
N ALA A 69 2.53 -12.29 17.02
CA ALA A 69 2.61 -11.10 17.87
C ALA A 69 2.38 -9.82 17.05
N ALA A 70 1.89 -8.77 17.68
CA ALA A 70 1.63 -7.49 17.01
C ALA A 70 2.88 -6.94 16.29
N ALA A 71 4.06 -7.11 16.89
CA ALA A 71 5.33 -6.68 16.30
C ALA A 71 5.67 -7.43 15.00
N ASP A 72 5.22 -8.68 14.85
CA ASP A 72 5.51 -9.54 13.70
C ASP A 72 4.59 -9.26 12.48
N ILE A 73 3.67 -8.33 12.64
CA ILE A 73 2.73 -7.86 11.60
C ILE A 73 2.69 -6.33 11.48
N ASP A 74 3.56 -5.62 12.19
CA ASP A 74 3.64 -4.15 12.14
C ASP A 74 4.46 -3.73 10.91
N PRO A 75 3.89 -2.94 9.98
CA PRO A 75 4.61 -2.44 8.81
C PRO A 75 5.90 -1.67 9.12
N ASN A 76 5.98 -1.05 10.31
CA ASN A 76 7.19 -0.34 10.74
C ASN A 76 8.35 -1.28 11.08
N ASN A 77 8.07 -2.55 11.32
CA ASN A 77 9.06 -3.58 11.67
C ASN A 77 9.42 -4.50 10.50
N LEU A 78 9.09 -4.14 9.25
CA LEU A 78 9.23 -5.04 8.09
C LEU A 78 10.63 -5.65 7.98
N GLU A 79 11.69 -4.90 8.21
CA GLU A 79 13.06 -5.40 8.11
C GLU A 79 13.42 -6.43 9.21
N ALA A 80 12.82 -6.33 10.38
CA ALA A 80 12.93 -7.36 11.41
C ALA A 80 12.11 -8.60 11.04
N ILE A 81 10.88 -8.40 10.55
CA ILE A 81 9.99 -9.48 10.12
C ILE A 81 10.61 -10.28 8.97
N LYS A 82 11.27 -9.63 8.00
CA LYS A 82 12.01 -10.30 6.92
C LYS A 82 13.06 -11.28 7.47
N LYS A 83 13.76 -10.90 8.54
CA LYS A 83 14.77 -11.77 9.18
C LYS A 83 14.17 -12.97 9.90
N ASP A 84 12.95 -12.83 10.40
CA ASP A 84 12.24 -13.90 11.11
C ASP A 84 11.71 -14.99 10.16
N PHE A 85 11.50 -14.66 8.88
CA PHE A 85 11.04 -15.61 7.87
C PHE A 85 12.19 -16.00 6.95
N ASN A 86 12.80 -17.15 7.21
CA ASN A 86 13.95 -17.65 6.44
C ASN A 86 13.50 -18.68 5.40
N PHE A 87 13.79 -18.39 4.15
CA PHE A 87 13.59 -19.29 3.04
C PHE A 87 14.94 -19.80 2.51
N ASN A 88 14.94 -20.99 1.91
CA ASN A 88 16.02 -21.36 0.98
C ASN A 88 15.73 -20.75 -0.41
N GLY A 89 16.74 -20.71 -1.26
CA GLY A 89 16.64 -20.10 -2.59
C GLY A 89 16.57 -18.56 -2.50
N ASN A 90 15.95 -17.94 -3.49
CA ASN A 90 15.85 -16.48 -3.63
C ASN A 90 14.48 -15.94 -3.19
N LEU A 91 13.74 -16.69 -2.38
CA LEU A 91 12.42 -16.28 -1.91
C LEU A 91 12.54 -15.44 -0.63
N GLU A 92 11.85 -14.30 -0.59
CA GLU A 92 11.85 -13.39 0.55
C GLU A 92 10.45 -12.79 0.74
N ILE A 93 10.12 -12.34 1.95
CA ILE A 93 8.91 -11.53 2.16
C ILE A 93 9.13 -10.12 1.61
N VAL A 94 8.12 -9.58 0.94
CA VAL A 94 8.13 -8.19 0.43
C VAL A 94 7.28 -7.23 1.25
N ASN A 95 6.38 -7.77 2.06
CA ASN A 95 5.53 -6.98 2.96
C ASN A 95 5.12 -7.82 4.17
N VAL A 96 4.58 -7.18 5.20
CA VAL A 96 4.16 -7.86 6.44
C VAL A 96 3.05 -8.87 6.20
N PRO A 97 3.05 -10.01 6.92
CA PRO A 97 1.94 -10.97 6.91
C PRO A 97 0.62 -10.32 7.31
N ARG A 98 -0.47 -10.68 6.64
CA ARG A 98 -1.81 -10.20 6.98
C ARG A 98 -2.69 -11.35 7.42
N LEU A 99 -3.29 -11.21 8.61
CA LEU A 99 -4.23 -12.21 9.14
C LEU A 99 -5.39 -12.39 8.17
N MET A 100 -5.62 -13.62 7.77
CA MET A 100 -6.71 -13.98 6.86
C MET A 100 -8.07 -13.74 7.53
N THR A 101 -9.06 -13.29 6.75
CA THR A 101 -10.44 -13.14 7.23
C THR A 101 -10.95 -14.49 7.77
N ASN A 102 -11.79 -14.45 8.82
CA ASN A 102 -12.31 -15.63 9.49
C ASN A 102 -11.24 -16.63 10.01
N SER A 103 -10.02 -16.15 10.26
CA SER A 103 -8.95 -16.95 10.86
C SER A 103 -8.32 -16.24 12.05
N THR A 104 -7.78 -17.02 12.98
CA THR A 104 -7.03 -16.53 14.14
C THR A 104 -5.51 -16.69 13.97
N SER A 105 -5.06 -17.58 13.08
CA SER A 105 -3.65 -17.94 12.96
C SER A 105 -3.19 -18.30 11.54
N THR A 106 -4.03 -18.05 10.53
CA THR A 106 -3.65 -18.21 9.11
C THR A 106 -3.43 -16.85 8.48
N TYR A 107 -2.30 -16.67 7.83
CA TYR A 107 -1.86 -15.41 7.26
C TYR A 107 -1.61 -15.53 5.76
N ILE A 108 -1.92 -14.46 5.04
CA ILE A 108 -1.45 -14.22 3.67
C ILE A 108 -0.08 -13.54 3.79
N VAL A 109 0.93 -14.17 3.22
CA VAL A 109 2.33 -13.75 3.27
C VAL A 109 2.77 -13.37 1.86
N PRO A 110 3.00 -12.08 1.59
CA PRO A 110 3.54 -11.62 0.31
C PRO A 110 5.01 -11.98 0.20
N VAL A 111 5.38 -12.62 -0.90
CA VAL A 111 6.78 -13.02 -1.16
C VAL A 111 7.27 -12.47 -2.49
N THR A 112 8.57 -12.51 -2.76
CA THR A 112 9.14 -12.35 -4.11
C THR A 112 8.52 -13.36 -5.07
N PHE A 113 9.10 -13.66 -6.21
CA PHE A 113 8.48 -14.62 -7.11
C PHE A 113 8.95 -16.03 -6.80
N GLN A 114 7.98 -16.95 -6.68
CA GLN A 114 8.23 -18.37 -6.58
C GLN A 114 8.62 -18.91 -7.96
N GLU A 115 9.45 -19.96 -7.95
CA GLU A 115 9.76 -20.78 -9.12
C GLU A 115 8.92 -22.05 -9.06
N ASP A 116 8.36 -22.45 -10.21
CA ASP A 116 7.59 -23.67 -10.34
C ASP A 116 8.47 -24.90 -10.05
N ASP A 117 7.89 -25.93 -9.49
CA ASP A 117 8.58 -27.19 -9.11
C ASP A 117 9.76 -27.01 -8.14
N PHE A 118 10.11 -25.80 -7.70
CA PHE A 118 11.17 -25.60 -6.74
C PHE A 118 10.73 -25.96 -5.32
N ILE A 119 11.54 -26.76 -4.62
CA ILE A 119 11.23 -27.17 -3.25
C ILE A 119 11.77 -26.15 -2.25
N TYR A 120 10.88 -25.34 -1.74
CA TYR A 120 11.17 -24.34 -0.71
C TYR A 120 11.12 -24.92 0.70
N ARG A 121 11.91 -24.31 1.58
CA ARG A 121 11.92 -24.57 3.03
C ARG A 121 11.75 -23.24 3.73
N LEU A 122 10.69 -23.10 4.51
CA LEU A 122 10.41 -21.93 5.32
C LEU A 122 10.58 -22.23 6.80
N SER A 123 11.41 -21.45 7.50
CA SER A 123 11.41 -21.38 8.96
C SER A 123 10.95 -19.99 9.44
N TYR A 124 10.44 -19.95 10.65
CA TYR A 124 10.02 -18.73 11.33
C TYR A 124 10.72 -18.67 12.71
N LYS A 125 11.46 -17.59 12.98
CA LYS A 125 12.24 -17.42 14.23
C LYS A 125 13.09 -18.64 14.56
N GLU A 126 13.87 -19.13 13.57
CA GLU A 126 14.79 -20.26 13.67
C GLU A 126 14.16 -21.61 14.07
N GLN A 127 12.84 -21.73 13.96
CA GLN A 127 12.13 -22.96 14.27
C GLN A 127 12.23 -23.99 13.11
N ARG A 128 11.69 -25.19 13.36
CA ARG A 128 11.69 -26.27 12.38
C ARG A 128 11.08 -25.85 11.04
N ASN A 129 11.80 -26.10 9.96
CA ASN A 129 11.38 -25.82 8.59
C ASN A 129 10.08 -26.54 8.21
N ARG A 130 9.27 -25.87 7.39
CA ARG A 130 8.20 -26.44 6.60
C ARG A 130 8.59 -26.45 5.14
N VAL A 131 8.33 -27.57 4.49
CA VAL A 131 8.62 -27.78 3.07
C VAL A 131 7.35 -27.53 2.26
N PHE A 132 7.47 -26.86 1.13
CA PHE A 132 6.43 -26.70 0.14
C PHE A 132 7.03 -26.59 -1.26
N GLU A 133 6.27 -26.94 -2.25
CA GLU A 133 6.60 -26.79 -3.66
C GLU A 133 6.12 -25.41 -4.13
N GLY A 134 6.94 -24.71 -4.91
CA GLY A 134 6.61 -23.43 -5.49
C GLY A 134 5.54 -23.54 -6.59
N THR A 135 5.13 -22.40 -7.11
CA THR A 135 4.16 -22.32 -8.20
C THR A 135 4.43 -21.11 -9.07
N ASP A 136 4.14 -21.23 -10.36
CA ASP A 136 4.13 -20.14 -11.34
C ASP A 136 2.71 -19.60 -11.62
N GLU A 137 1.68 -20.07 -10.88
CA GLU A 137 0.31 -19.55 -11.01
C GLU A 137 0.29 -18.02 -10.91
N LYS A 138 -0.31 -17.35 -11.88
CA LYS A 138 -0.39 -15.89 -11.99
C LYS A 138 -1.80 -15.39 -11.70
N VAL A 139 -1.88 -14.14 -11.27
CA VAL A 139 -3.14 -13.43 -11.11
C VAL A 139 -3.65 -12.99 -12.48
N LEU A 140 -4.92 -13.19 -12.77
CA LEU A 140 -5.55 -12.75 -14.02
C LEU A 140 -5.80 -11.23 -13.98
N VAL A 141 -5.29 -10.51 -14.97
CA VAL A 141 -5.53 -9.09 -15.21
C VAL A 141 -6.26 -8.92 -16.54
N ARG A 142 -7.34 -8.14 -16.56
CA ARG A 142 -8.17 -8.00 -17.77
C ARG A 142 -7.54 -7.12 -18.83
N ASN A 143 -7.15 -5.91 -18.44
CA ASN A 143 -6.67 -4.94 -19.42
C ASN A 143 -5.63 -3.98 -18.86
N VAL A 144 -5.05 -3.21 -19.76
CA VAL A 144 -4.13 -2.12 -19.49
C VAL A 144 -4.71 -0.82 -20.02
N ALA A 145 -4.69 0.25 -19.21
CA ALA A 145 -5.21 1.55 -19.61
C ALA A 145 -4.24 2.69 -19.28
N GLN A 146 -4.00 3.59 -20.21
CA GLN A 146 -3.18 4.77 -19.98
C GLN A 146 -3.85 5.76 -19.02
N VAL A 147 -3.12 6.23 -18.00
CA VAL A 147 -3.57 7.25 -17.04
C VAL A 147 -3.03 8.63 -17.41
N THR A 148 -1.71 8.77 -17.47
CA THR A 148 -1.00 10.00 -17.85
C THR A 148 -0.04 9.75 -18.99
N ASP A 149 0.85 10.67 -19.25
CA ASP A 149 1.91 10.50 -20.24
C ASP A 149 3.07 9.59 -19.76
N ASP A 150 3.11 9.23 -18.48
CA ASP A 150 4.15 8.36 -17.91
C ASP A 150 3.59 7.18 -17.11
N THR A 151 2.28 7.06 -16.96
CA THR A 151 1.62 6.12 -16.04
C THR A 151 0.45 5.42 -16.72
N PHE A 152 0.29 4.11 -16.42
CA PHE A 152 -0.84 3.28 -16.85
C PHE A 152 -1.32 2.38 -15.70
N THR A 153 -2.53 1.84 -15.80
CA THR A 153 -3.11 0.87 -14.86
C THR A 153 -3.08 -0.53 -15.40
N LEU A 154 -3.02 -1.51 -14.50
CA LEU A 154 -3.43 -2.89 -14.74
C LEU A 154 -4.78 -3.11 -14.06
N GLU A 155 -5.80 -3.51 -14.81
CA GLU A 155 -7.16 -3.62 -14.29
C GLU A 155 -7.58 -5.09 -14.12
N SER A 156 -8.00 -5.43 -12.92
CA SER A 156 -8.66 -6.69 -12.58
C SER A 156 -9.94 -6.42 -11.80
N PHE A 157 -10.85 -7.38 -11.75
CA PHE A 157 -12.15 -7.18 -11.15
C PHE A 157 -12.52 -8.34 -10.22
N GLN A 158 -13.15 -8.01 -9.10
CA GLN A 158 -13.71 -8.98 -8.18
C GLN A 158 -14.75 -9.88 -8.86
N GLU A 159 -15.50 -9.32 -9.78
CA GLU A 159 -16.45 -10.08 -10.61
C GLU A 159 -15.77 -11.19 -11.41
N ASP A 160 -14.54 -10.97 -11.88
CA ASP A 160 -13.73 -11.96 -12.61
C ASP A 160 -13.02 -12.96 -11.68
N GLY A 161 -13.09 -12.76 -10.38
CA GLY A 161 -12.47 -13.65 -9.40
C GLY A 161 -11.10 -13.20 -8.90
N VAL A 162 -10.80 -11.90 -8.95
CA VAL A 162 -9.54 -11.33 -8.43
C VAL A 162 -9.82 -10.38 -7.28
N VAL A 163 -9.06 -10.50 -6.20
CA VAL A 163 -9.22 -9.65 -5.02
C VAL A 163 -7.87 -9.13 -4.51
N ASP A 164 -7.84 -7.87 -4.14
CA ASP A 164 -6.75 -7.29 -3.37
C ASP A 164 -6.97 -7.58 -1.88
N TYR A 165 -6.06 -8.33 -1.30
CA TYR A 165 -6.23 -8.80 0.08
C TYR A 165 -6.12 -7.68 1.11
N ALA A 166 -5.35 -6.65 0.84
CA ALA A 166 -5.25 -5.50 1.74
C ALA A 166 -6.60 -4.76 1.85
N ASN A 167 -7.29 -4.57 0.72
CA ASN A 167 -8.61 -3.92 0.69
C ASN A 167 -9.68 -4.76 1.39
N ILE A 168 -9.65 -6.10 1.22
CA ILE A 168 -10.56 -7.01 1.93
C ILE A 168 -10.41 -6.85 3.44
N ILE A 169 -9.18 -6.88 3.95
CA ILE A 169 -8.93 -6.76 5.39
C ILE A 169 -9.35 -5.39 5.90
N GLU A 170 -9.04 -4.32 5.19
CA GLU A 170 -9.40 -2.98 5.60
C GLU A 170 -10.91 -2.81 5.66
N ALA A 171 -11.65 -3.30 4.67
CA ALA A 171 -13.10 -3.28 4.67
C ALA A 171 -13.69 -4.13 5.81
N TYR A 172 -13.16 -5.32 6.05
CA TYR A 172 -13.59 -6.22 7.11
C TYR A 172 -13.36 -5.64 8.51
N ARG A 173 -12.17 -5.06 8.77
CA ARG A 173 -11.84 -4.43 10.05
C ARG A 173 -12.50 -3.07 10.26
N GLY A 174 -12.81 -2.36 9.20
CA GLY A 174 -13.51 -1.07 9.24
C GLY A 174 -14.99 -1.17 9.62
N GLY A 175 -15.49 -2.35 9.99
CA GLY A 175 -16.87 -2.55 10.42
C GLY A 175 -17.92 -2.33 9.33
N ARG A 176 -17.52 -2.35 8.05
CA ARG A 176 -18.45 -2.32 6.90
C ARG A 176 -19.08 -3.71 6.68
N GLY A 177 -19.67 -4.28 7.74
CA GLY A 177 -20.07 -5.67 7.88
C GLY A 177 -20.80 -6.24 6.66
N ASP A 178 -21.81 -5.56 6.16
CA ASP A 178 -22.62 -6.00 5.01
C ASP A 178 -21.89 -5.86 3.66
N LEU A 179 -20.81 -5.07 3.60
CA LEU A 179 -19.97 -4.83 2.42
C LEU A 179 -18.60 -5.50 2.55
N ALA A 180 -18.29 -6.10 3.70
CA ALA A 180 -17.02 -6.75 3.95
C ALA A 180 -16.98 -8.08 3.19
N PHE A 181 -16.30 -8.06 2.05
CA PHE A 181 -16.00 -9.28 1.32
C PHE A 181 -15.02 -10.14 2.13
N SER A 182 -15.32 -11.43 2.26
CA SER A 182 -14.42 -12.36 2.94
C SER A 182 -14.24 -13.65 2.14
N ILE A 183 -13.06 -14.23 2.23
CA ILE A 183 -12.74 -15.53 1.61
C ILE A 183 -12.29 -16.53 2.67
N ASP A 184 -12.58 -17.80 2.44
CA ASP A 184 -12.17 -18.91 3.29
C ASP A 184 -10.71 -19.33 3.02
N ARG A 185 -10.24 -20.38 3.72
CA ARG A 185 -8.86 -20.92 3.54
C ARG A 185 -8.61 -21.55 2.17
N GLN A 186 -9.62 -21.74 1.35
CA GLN A 186 -9.56 -22.20 -0.03
C GLN A 186 -9.66 -21.03 -1.02
N ASN A 187 -9.63 -19.79 -0.53
CA ASN A 187 -9.84 -18.54 -1.27
C ASN A 187 -11.23 -18.50 -1.95
N ARG A 188 -12.26 -19.03 -1.29
CA ARG A 188 -13.64 -19.00 -1.80
C ARG A 188 -14.49 -18.06 -0.96
N ASP A 189 -15.40 -17.38 -1.63
CA ASP A 189 -16.45 -16.60 -0.97
C ASP A 189 -17.58 -17.48 -0.41
N ALA A 190 -18.59 -16.88 0.17
CA ALA A 190 -19.76 -17.57 0.71
C ALA A 190 -20.57 -18.33 -0.35
N SER A 191 -20.46 -17.99 -1.64
CA SER A 191 -21.09 -18.70 -2.76
C SER A 191 -20.27 -19.90 -3.24
N GLY A 192 -19.04 -20.06 -2.73
CA GLY A 192 -18.10 -21.10 -3.16
C GLY A 192 -17.24 -20.72 -4.36
N LYS A 193 -17.36 -19.50 -4.89
CA LYS A 193 -16.51 -18.99 -5.96
C LYS A 193 -15.07 -18.81 -5.46
N ARG A 194 -14.09 -19.34 -6.20
CA ARG A 194 -12.66 -19.17 -5.93
C ARG A 194 -12.16 -17.81 -6.45
N PHE A 195 -11.22 -17.23 -5.70
CA PHE A 195 -10.59 -15.95 -6.04
C PHE A 195 -9.07 -16.07 -6.08
N ASP A 196 -8.48 -15.38 -7.05
CA ASP A 196 -7.05 -15.08 -7.06
C ASP A 196 -6.77 -13.92 -6.12
N VAL A 197 -5.63 -14.01 -5.40
CA VAL A 197 -5.31 -13.07 -4.32
C VAL A 197 -4.09 -12.25 -4.69
N ILE A 198 -4.28 -10.94 -4.82
CA ILE A 198 -3.19 -9.98 -4.85
C ILE A 198 -2.80 -9.69 -3.39
N SER A 199 -1.68 -10.23 -2.93
CA SER A 199 -1.24 -10.10 -1.54
C SER A 199 -0.59 -8.75 -1.25
N SER A 200 0.25 -8.27 -2.16
CA SER A 200 0.91 -6.97 -2.10
C SER A 200 1.52 -6.63 -3.45
N LEU A 201 1.43 -5.37 -3.84
CA LEU A 201 2.11 -4.83 -5.02
C LEU A 201 3.39 -4.06 -4.68
N ARG A 202 3.76 -4.01 -3.39
CA ARG A 202 5.01 -3.40 -2.96
C ARG A 202 6.18 -4.03 -3.70
N ASP A 203 7.07 -3.20 -4.22
CA ASP A 203 8.26 -3.59 -4.98
C ASP A 203 7.97 -4.42 -6.26
N ARG A 204 6.71 -4.36 -6.77
CA ARG A 204 6.34 -4.99 -8.03
C ARG A 204 6.61 -4.07 -9.20
N TYR A 205 6.89 -4.70 -10.32
CA TYR A 205 7.09 -4.02 -11.59
C TYR A 205 6.47 -4.84 -12.73
N VAL A 206 6.40 -4.21 -13.88
CA VAL A 206 6.05 -4.84 -15.14
C VAL A 206 7.02 -4.39 -16.22
N THR A 207 7.21 -5.21 -17.24
CA THR A 207 8.01 -4.87 -18.41
C THR A 207 7.12 -4.33 -19.50
N VAL A 208 7.48 -3.21 -20.08
CA VAL A 208 6.74 -2.57 -21.17
C VAL A 208 7.60 -2.58 -22.42
N LYS A 209 7.07 -3.13 -23.53
CA LYS A 209 7.75 -3.16 -24.84
C LYS A 209 6.98 -2.32 -25.84
N THR A 210 7.69 -1.53 -26.60
CA THR A 210 7.13 -0.75 -27.70
C THR A 210 7.16 -1.55 -29.02
N SER A 211 6.38 -1.10 -30.01
CA SER A 211 6.36 -1.73 -31.34
C SER A 211 7.67 -1.59 -32.10
N ASP A 212 8.52 -0.61 -31.75
CA ASP A 212 9.84 -0.39 -32.31
C ASP A 212 10.99 -1.05 -31.52
N GLY A 213 10.63 -1.82 -30.47
CA GLY A 213 11.57 -2.69 -29.76
C GLY A 213 12.20 -2.06 -28.52
N GLU A 214 11.83 -0.85 -28.12
CA GLU A 214 12.27 -0.29 -26.82
C GLU A 214 11.63 -1.09 -25.68
N GLU A 215 12.36 -1.25 -24.59
CA GLU A 215 11.90 -1.96 -23.40
C GLU A 215 12.13 -1.13 -22.13
N PHE A 216 11.12 -1.05 -21.26
CA PHE A 216 11.17 -0.32 -20.01
C PHE A 216 10.66 -1.18 -18.85
N VAL A 217 11.20 -0.95 -17.66
CA VAL A 217 10.64 -1.47 -16.41
C VAL A 217 9.77 -0.38 -15.81
N ALA A 218 8.46 -0.62 -15.71
CA ALA A 218 7.52 0.27 -15.03
C ALA A 218 7.26 -0.24 -13.61
N ASN A 219 7.50 0.62 -12.62
CA ASN A 219 7.37 0.28 -11.21
C ASN A 219 5.96 0.61 -10.70
N TYR A 220 5.48 -0.22 -9.77
CA TYR A 220 4.24 0.04 -9.06
C TYR A 220 4.26 1.39 -8.34
N VAL A 221 3.19 2.16 -8.50
CA VAL A 221 2.99 3.43 -7.80
C VAL A 221 2.20 3.15 -6.51
N PRO A 222 2.79 3.33 -5.32
CA PRO A 222 2.15 3.00 -4.04
C PRO A 222 0.80 3.69 -3.84
N PHE A 223 -0.11 3.02 -3.15
CA PHE A 223 -1.46 3.49 -2.80
C PHE A 223 -2.38 3.83 -3.98
N THR A 224 -2.15 3.21 -5.14
CA THR A 224 -2.98 3.42 -6.34
C THR A 224 -4.01 2.33 -6.57
N GLN A 225 -4.17 1.38 -5.65
CA GLN A 225 -5.24 0.40 -5.75
C GLN A 225 -6.60 1.07 -5.62
N ALA A 226 -7.51 0.66 -6.50
CA ALA A 226 -8.89 1.11 -6.43
C ALA A 226 -9.70 0.32 -5.40
N ALA A 227 -10.76 0.92 -4.90
CA ALA A 227 -11.81 0.28 -4.11
C ALA A 227 -12.99 -0.17 -5.02
N ASP A 228 -14.03 -0.76 -4.43
CA ASP A 228 -15.31 -1.03 -5.09
C ASP A 228 -15.28 -2.12 -6.18
N GLY A 229 -14.62 -3.23 -5.88
CA GLY A 229 -14.65 -4.41 -6.76
C GLY A 229 -13.77 -4.30 -8.00
N LYS A 230 -13.11 -3.15 -8.22
CA LYS A 230 -12.11 -2.95 -9.26
C LYS A 230 -10.74 -2.73 -8.65
N GLN A 231 -9.74 -3.48 -9.11
CA GLN A 231 -8.34 -3.28 -8.83
C GLN A 231 -7.71 -2.57 -10.03
N ALA A 232 -7.14 -1.40 -9.82
CA ALA A 232 -6.51 -0.63 -10.89
C ALA A 232 -5.15 -0.05 -10.42
N PRO A 233 -4.21 -0.90 -9.98
CA PRO A 233 -2.88 -0.45 -9.59
C PRO A 233 -2.19 0.23 -10.75
N GLN A 234 -1.51 1.34 -10.45
CA GLN A 234 -0.78 2.12 -11.42
C GLN A 234 0.67 1.69 -11.48
N PHE A 235 1.21 1.71 -12.69
CA PHE A 235 2.63 1.48 -12.96
C PHE A 235 3.17 2.67 -13.73
N ARG A 236 4.35 3.14 -13.32
CA ARG A 236 4.98 4.33 -13.89
C ARG A 236 6.29 3.97 -14.56
N LEU A 237 6.51 4.55 -15.75
CA LEU A 237 7.77 4.47 -16.47
C LEU A 237 8.92 5.10 -15.67
N PRO A 238 10.17 4.75 -15.96
CA PRO A 238 11.32 5.39 -15.34
C PRO A 238 11.30 6.91 -15.52
N ALA A 239 11.93 7.62 -14.58
CA ALA A 239 12.05 9.08 -14.61
C ALA A 239 12.58 9.59 -15.98
N GLY A 240 11.89 10.58 -16.54
CA GLY A 240 12.20 11.15 -17.84
C GLY A 240 11.70 10.38 -19.06
N GLN A 241 11.08 9.20 -18.85
CA GLN A 241 10.42 8.45 -19.93
C GLN A 241 8.94 8.80 -20.01
N THR A 242 8.44 8.93 -21.23
CA THR A 242 7.02 9.21 -21.48
C THR A 242 6.46 8.30 -22.58
N LEU A 243 5.18 8.06 -22.51
CA LEU A 243 4.40 7.34 -23.51
C LEU A 243 4.25 8.22 -24.77
N LYS A 244 4.82 7.77 -25.88
CA LYS A 244 4.82 8.51 -27.17
C LYS A 244 3.48 8.32 -27.87
N GLN A 245 2.81 9.39 -28.24
CA GLN A 245 1.53 9.35 -28.96
C GLN A 245 1.60 8.45 -30.21
N GLY A 246 0.59 7.61 -30.37
CA GLY A 246 0.45 6.70 -31.52
C GLY A 246 1.30 5.44 -31.44
N VAL A 247 2.19 5.31 -30.46
CA VAL A 247 3.00 4.10 -30.23
C VAL A 247 2.18 3.06 -29.47
N THR A 248 2.26 1.80 -29.92
CA THR A 248 1.66 0.67 -29.23
C THR A 248 2.63 0.16 -28.16
N TYR A 249 2.13 0.07 -26.94
CA TYR A 249 2.82 -0.46 -25.77
C TYR A 249 2.22 -1.80 -25.40
N ARG A 250 3.08 -2.81 -25.18
CA ARG A 250 2.68 -4.14 -24.71
C ARG A 250 3.29 -4.40 -23.36
N VAL A 251 2.47 -4.79 -22.38
CA VAL A 251 2.86 -4.99 -21.00
C VAL A 251 3.00 -6.48 -20.69
N TYR A 252 4.06 -6.84 -19.99
CA TYR A 252 4.37 -8.19 -19.54
C TYR A 252 4.62 -8.19 -18.03
N SER A 253 4.19 -9.25 -17.37
CA SER A 253 4.34 -9.41 -15.93
C SER A 253 4.82 -10.81 -15.56
N GLN A 254 5.62 -10.91 -14.51
CA GLN A 254 6.01 -12.20 -13.91
C GLN A 254 4.93 -12.72 -12.96
N TRP A 255 4.10 -11.84 -12.40
CA TRP A 255 3.10 -12.15 -11.39
C TRP A 255 1.65 -12.12 -11.90
N ALA A 256 1.42 -11.60 -13.10
CA ALA A 256 0.09 -11.52 -13.70
C ALA A 256 0.08 -12.08 -15.12
N GLU A 257 -1.01 -12.75 -15.46
CA GLU A 257 -1.41 -13.00 -16.85
C GLU A 257 -2.37 -11.89 -17.26
N ILE A 258 -2.06 -11.22 -18.38
CA ILE A 258 -2.80 -10.05 -18.85
C ILE A 258 -3.51 -10.40 -20.17
N ASP A 259 -4.85 -10.37 -20.17
CA ASP A 259 -5.65 -10.66 -21.36
C ASP A 259 -5.40 -9.61 -22.45
N GLU A 260 -5.81 -8.37 -22.20
CA GLU A 260 -5.62 -7.23 -23.11
C GLU A 260 -4.36 -6.46 -22.72
N LYS A 261 -3.21 -7.03 -23.08
CA LYS A 261 -1.88 -6.55 -22.65
C LYS A 261 -1.31 -5.39 -23.46
N SER A 262 -2.06 -4.80 -24.38
CA SER A 262 -1.54 -3.72 -25.22
C SER A 262 -2.48 -2.53 -25.25
N PHE A 263 -1.91 -1.34 -25.34
CA PHE A 263 -2.65 -0.11 -25.59
C PHE A 263 -1.87 0.79 -26.55
N VAL A 264 -2.58 1.65 -27.28
CA VAL A 264 -1.98 2.72 -28.08
C VAL A 264 -1.96 3.98 -27.23
N ALA A 265 -0.79 4.57 -27.06
CA ALA A 265 -0.68 5.78 -26.26
C ALA A 265 -1.33 6.98 -26.97
N ASN A 266 -2.16 7.68 -26.22
CA ASN A 266 -2.75 8.95 -26.62
C ASN A 266 -1.92 10.10 -26.06
N LYS A 267 -2.00 11.28 -26.70
CA LYS A 267 -1.41 12.49 -26.17
C LYS A 267 -2.10 12.85 -24.85
N LYS A 268 -1.34 12.91 -23.78
CA LYS A 268 -1.76 13.45 -22.49
C LYS A 268 -0.95 14.72 -22.23
N ALA A 269 -1.63 15.81 -21.89
CA ALA A 269 -0.95 17.00 -21.45
C ALA A 269 -0.45 16.81 -20.00
N PRO A 270 0.75 17.28 -19.66
CA PRO A 270 1.19 17.32 -18.27
C PRO A 270 0.23 18.23 -17.48
N PHE A 271 0.13 17.97 -16.18
CA PHE A 271 -0.64 18.85 -15.28
C PHE A 271 0.02 20.25 -15.24
N THR A 272 -0.73 21.25 -14.79
CA THR A 272 -0.20 22.60 -14.60
C THR A 272 -0.36 22.99 -13.14
N LEU A 273 0.74 23.44 -12.52
CA LEU A 273 0.71 23.99 -11.17
C LEU A 273 0.08 25.38 -11.21
N GLN A 274 -0.82 25.65 -10.27
CA GLN A 274 -1.47 26.94 -10.12
C GLN A 274 -0.88 27.75 -8.98
N SER A 275 -0.73 27.14 -7.79
CA SER A 275 -0.22 27.83 -6.59
C SER A 275 0.39 26.86 -5.59
N ALA A 276 1.19 27.38 -4.67
CA ALA A 276 1.73 26.66 -3.53
C ALA A 276 1.63 27.52 -2.26
N ASN A 277 1.16 26.93 -1.15
CA ASN A 277 0.94 27.64 0.11
C ASN A 277 1.52 26.85 1.29
N ALA A 278 2.44 27.43 2.05
CA ALA A 278 3.02 26.76 3.21
C ALA A 278 1.97 26.52 4.31
N ILE A 279 1.88 25.27 4.77
CA ILE A 279 1.11 24.89 5.95
C ILE A 279 1.96 25.19 7.19
N ASP A 280 3.17 24.68 7.18
CA ASP A 280 4.20 24.85 8.22
C ASP A 280 5.60 24.86 7.60
N SER A 281 6.64 24.75 8.42
CA SER A 281 8.02 24.72 7.92
C SER A 281 8.41 23.42 7.20
N GLN A 282 7.59 22.35 7.27
CA GLN A 282 7.90 21.04 6.72
C GLN A 282 6.94 20.59 5.64
N SER A 283 5.83 21.33 5.43
CA SER A 283 4.80 20.94 4.46
C SER A 283 4.11 22.14 3.82
N PHE A 284 3.56 21.92 2.62
CA PHE A 284 2.79 22.90 1.89
C PHE A 284 1.70 22.25 1.03
N GLU A 285 0.64 23.00 0.77
CA GLU A 285 -0.35 22.65 -0.24
C GLU A 285 0.16 23.05 -1.63
N LEU A 286 -0.01 22.14 -2.59
CA LEU A 286 0.22 22.38 -4.00
C LEU A 286 -1.10 22.23 -4.74
N GLN A 287 -1.50 23.27 -5.47
CA GLN A 287 -2.73 23.29 -6.25
C GLN A 287 -2.42 23.16 -7.74
N LEU A 288 -3.13 22.26 -8.40
CA LEU A 288 -3.18 22.15 -9.86
C LEU A 288 -4.29 23.03 -10.43
N THR A 289 -4.21 23.39 -11.70
CA THR A 289 -5.26 24.14 -12.40
C THR A 289 -6.55 23.31 -12.54
N ASN A 290 -6.43 21.99 -12.64
CA ASN A 290 -7.55 21.06 -12.78
C ASN A 290 -7.33 19.84 -11.89
N ASP A 291 -8.43 19.16 -11.52
CA ASP A 291 -8.39 17.89 -10.82
C ASP A 291 -7.66 16.83 -11.68
N PRO A 292 -6.60 16.20 -11.18
CA PRO A 292 -5.85 15.18 -11.92
C PRO A 292 -6.60 13.85 -12.07
N GLN A 293 -7.83 13.76 -11.55
CA GLN A 293 -8.74 12.61 -11.67
C GLN A 293 -8.10 11.27 -11.24
N SER A 294 -7.74 10.42 -12.21
CA SER A 294 -7.17 9.10 -11.97
C SER A 294 -5.72 9.12 -11.47
N ASP A 295 -4.94 10.20 -11.70
CA ASP A 295 -3.62 10.35 -11.09
C ASP A 295 -3.79 10.82 -9.63
N LEU A 296 -3.43 9.96 -8.70
CA LEU A 296 -3.56 10.24 -7.26
C LEU A 296 -2.39 11.09 -6.73
N LEU A 297 -1.51 11.58 -7.58
CA LEU A 297 -0.24 12.27 -7.25
C LEU A 297 0.78 11.40 -6.49
N ALA A 298 0.49 10.13 -6.29
CA ALA A 298 1.35 9.22 -5.57
C ALA A 298 2.75 9.14 -6.22
N GLY A 299 3.81 9.33 -5.42
CA GLY A 299 5.20 9.36 -5.88
C GLY A 299 5.58 10.60 -6.72
N ARG A 300 4.69 11.60 -6.86
CA ARG A 300 5.04 12.89 -7.48
C ARG A 300 5.87 13.73 -6.53
N SER A 301 6.83 14.45 -7.05
CA SER A 301 7.75 15.30 -6.28
C SER A 301 8.06 16.60 -7.01
N VAL A 302 8.52 17.56 -6.23
CA VAL A 302 8.97 18.88 -6.73
C VAL A 302 10.30 19.28 -6.11
N GLU A 303 11.04 20.11 -6.82
CA GLU A 303 12.18 20.84 -6.31
C GLU A 303 11.75 22.26 -5.96
N LEU A 304 12.23 22.77 -4.83
CA LEU A 304 12.03 24.14 -4.36
C LEU A 304 13.35 24.87 -4.40
N ARG A 305 13.46 25.92 -5.23
CA ARG A 305 14.66 26.76 -5.34
C ARG A 305 14.44 28.08 -4.62
N GLY A 306 15.12 28.25 -3.50
CA GLY A 306 15.07 29.47 -2.72
C GLY A 306 15.82 30.62 -3.34
N ASN A 307 15.31 31.86 -3.17
CA ASN A 307 16.01 33.08 -3.57
C ASN A 307 17.28 33.34 -2.74
N ASP A 308 17.49 32.61 -1.66
CA ASP A 308 18.72 32.55 -0.85
C ASP A 308 19.76 31.56 -1.38
N GLY A 309 19.49 30.91 -2.53
CA GLY A 309 20.32 29.86 -3.12
C GLY A 309 20.11 28.47 -2.56
N SER A 310 19.22 28.28 -1.58
CA SER A 310 18.89 26.96 -1.02
C SER A 310 18.06 26.16 -2.02
N THR A 311 18.22 24.81 -1.96
CA THR A 311 17.42 23.85 -2.73
C THR A 311 16.86 22.82 -1.79
N LEU A 312 15.55 22.57 -1.86
CA LEU A 312 14.85 21.54 -1.11
C LEU A 312 14.10 20.64 -2.09
N GLN A 313 13.85 19.41 -1.69
CA GLN A 313 12.94 18.52 -2.40
C GLN A 313 11.71 18.26 -1.52
N ALA A 314 10.56 18.13 -2.16
CA ALA A 314 9.33 17.76 -1.48
C ALA A 314 8.60 16.67 -2.26
N GLN A 315 7.94 15.78 -1.51
CA GLN A 315 7.22 14.65 -2.05
C GLN A 315 5.76 14.69 -1.62
N TYR A 316 4.88 14.27 -2.51
CA TYR A 316 3.46 14.18 -2.22
C TYR A 316 3.18 13.30 -0.99
N ARG A 317 2.40 13.82 -0.05
CA ARG A 317 1.88 13.08 1.11
C ARG A 317 0.72 12.20 0.65
N TYR A 318 0.90 10.90 0.75
CA TYR A 318 -0.13 9.94 0.33
C TYR A 318 -1.48 10.22 0.98
N SER A 319 -2.55 10.02 0.22
CA SER A 319 -3.95 10.19 0.64
C SER A 319 -4.34 11.63 1.06
N SER A 320 -3.48 12.63 0.81
CA SER A 320 -3.78 14.03 1.15
C SER A 320 -4.59 14.76 0.06
N ARG A 321 -4.73 14.21 -1.13
CA ARG A 321 -5.37 14.87 -2.27
C ARG A 321 -6.87 15.11 -2.04
N LYS A 322 -7.31 16.34 -2.31
CA LYS A 322 -8.71 16.77 -2.35
C LYS A 322 -8.94 17.57 -3.64
N GLY A 323 -9.58 16.95 -4.64
CA GLY A 323 -9.72 17.54 -5.97
C GLY A 323 -8.36 17.86 -6.58
N ALA A 324 -8.13 19.12 -6.92
CA ALA A 324 -6.89 19.63 -7.51
C ALA A 324 -5.77 19.94 -6.49
N VAL A 325 -5.99 19.77 -5.18
CA VAL A 325 -5.03 20.12 -4.12
C VAL A 325 -4.43 18.88 -3.51
N GLY A 326 -3.10 18.86 -3.34
CA GLY A 326 -2.36 17.85 -2.60
C GLY A 326 -1.35 18.46 -1.63
N ILE A 327 -1.04 17.77 -0.54
CA ILE A 327 0.00 18.19 0.41
C ILE A 327 1.32 17.54 0.04
N PHE A 328 2.39 18.33 0.09
CA PHE A 328 3.75 17.88 -0.15
C PHE A 328 4.61 18.13 1.09
N ASP A 329 5.36 17.10 1.48
CA ASP A 329 6.26 17.13 2.62
C ASP A 329 7.70 17.37 2.15
N ILE A 330 8.43 18.23 2.86
CA ILE A 330 9.84 18.46 2.61
C ILE A 330 10.62 17.19 2.96
N ALA A 331 11.41 16.71 2.04
CA ALA A 331 12.20 15.50 2.19
C ALA A 331 13.46 15.71 3.03
N ASN A 332 14.03 14.60 3.52
CA ASN A 332 15.34 14.54 4.17
C ASN A 332 15.54 15.48 5.37
N GLY A 333 14.45 15.77 6.11
CA GLY A 333 14.52 16.64 7.29
C GLY A 333 14.79 18.11 6.99
N GLY A 334 14.69 18.53 5.71
CA GLY A 334 14.75 19.93 5.31
C GLY A 334 13.59 20.76 5.87
N THR A 335 13.74 22.08 5.90
CA THR A 335 12.68 23.00 6.35
C THR A 335 12.61 24.24 5.46
N LEU A 336 11.41 24.74 5.26
CA LEU A 336 11.17 26.07 4.68
C LEU A 336 11.67 27.13 5.65
N LYS A 337 12.44 28.09 5.13
CA LYS A 337 12.95 29.20 5.95
C LYS A 337 12.02 30.40 5.85
N ALA A 338 11.64 30.99 6.96
CA ALA A 338 10.84 32.20 6.99
C ALA A 338 11.53 33.34 6.19
N GLY A 339 10.73 34.03 5.37
CA GLY A 339 11.21 35.12 4.51
C GLY A 339 11.92 34.69 3.22
N VAL A 340 12.13 33.41 2.98
CA VAL A 340 12.65 32.89 1.72
C VAL A 340 11.49 32.56 0.77
N SER A 341 11.63 33.02 -0.49
CA SER A 341 10.70 32.68 -1.56
C SER A 341 11.27 31.55 -2.40
N TYR A 342 10.53 30.47 -2.54
CA TYR A 342 10.93 29.28 -3.27
C TYR A 342 10.18 29.17 -4.60
N THR A 343 10.90 29.06 -5.71
CA THR A 343 10.31 28.66 -7.01
C THR A 343 10.03 27.17 -6.98
N VAL A 344 8.79 26.77 -7.28
CA VAL A 344 8.36 25.36 -7.30
C VAL A 344 8.55 24.78 -8.70
N MET A 345 9.30 23.70 -8.81
CA MET A 345 9.62 23.02 -10.07
C MET A 345 9.25 21.53 -9.99
N PRO A 346 8.27 21.04 -10.80
CA PRO A 346 7.98 19.62 -10.86
C PRO A 346 9.19 18.80 -11.31
N LEU A 347 9.52 17.72 -10.60
CA LEU A 347 10.54 16.78 -11.01
C LEU A 347 9.97 15.77 -12.01
N ASN A 348 10.80 15.36 -13.00
CA ASN A 348 10.42 14.40 -14.04
C ASN A 348 9.26 14.84 -14.93
N ASN A 349 9.02 16.13 -15.07
CA ASN A 349 8.07 16.74 -16.02
C ASN A 349 6.60 16.31 -15.88
N TRP A 350 6.18 15.76 -14.73
CA TRP A 350 4.79 15.33 -14.51
C TRP A 350 3.78 16.50 -14.53
N ALA A 351 4.29 17.72 -14.31
CA ALA A 351 3.51 18.94 -14.40
C ALA A 351 4.38 20.08 -14.99
N THR A 352 3.72 21.12 -15.46
CA THR A 352 4.34 22.40 -15.81
C THR A 352 4.13 23.41 -14.68
N ALA A 353 5.07 24.28 -14.46
CA ALA A 353 4.97 25.39 -13.52
C ALA A 353 5.39 26.69 -14.20
N THR A 354 4.54 27.71 -14.16
CA THR A 354 4.88 29.04 -14.62
C THR A 354 4.79 29.98 -13.44
N ASN A 355 5.94 30.40 -12.93
CA ASN A 355 6.06 31.36 -11.83
C ASN A 355 5.31 30.98 -10.54
N VAL A 356 5.23 29.68 -10.22
CA VAL A 356 4.67 29.24 -8.95
C VAL A 356 5.69 29.44 -7.84
N VAL A 357 5.34 30.28 -6.88
CA VAL A 357 6.21 30.66 -5.76
C VAL A 357 5.57 30.23 -4.44
N LEU A 358 6.37 29.60 -3.59
CA LEU A 358 6.03 29.22 -2.23
C LEU A 358 6.77 30.17 -1.28
N GLN A 359 6.04 30.82 -0.37
CA GLN A 359 6.65 31.63 0.68
C GLN A 359 6.99 30.75 1.89
N GLY A 360 8.24 30.79 2.31
CA GLY A 360 8.71 30.08 3.50
C GLY A 360 8.05 30.63 4.78
N LYS A 361 7.82 29.75 5.73
CA LYS A 361 7.04 30.02 6.94
C LYS A 361 7.87 29.77 8.19
#